data_a7846be93ef7b768759f1a29d81af05a
#
_entry.id   a7846be93ef7b768759f1a29d81af05a
#
_cell.length_a   1.000
_cell.length_b   1.000
_cell.length_c   1.000
_cell.angle_alpha   90.00
_cell.angle_beta   90.00
_cell.angle_gamma   90.00
#
_symmetry.space_group_name_H-M   'P 1'
#
loop_
_entity.id
_entity.type
_entity.pdbx_description
1 polymer ?
#
loop_
_entity_poly.entity_id
_entity_poly.type
_entity_poly.pdbx_seq_one_letter_code
_entity_poly.pdbx_strand_id
1 'polypeptide(L)'
;MINKGFEFSQSSLQTFKQCRRRFLLRYLQHMQWPDLLTNHLSEWEQAIQRGLSFHQLILQESLGFHVETGIHKSDDRLLRTWWDNWRKQAPDMPRGEFFSETMLSVPLAEHRLVAKYDRIILQKMVGY
;
A
#
# COMPACT_ATOMS: atom_id res chain seq x y z
N MET A 1 0.86 -2.92 -28.36
CA MET A 1 0.33 -1.55 -28.25
C MET A 1 -0.44 -1.46 -26.93
N ILE A 2 -0.25 -0.41 -26.17
CA ILE A 2 -0.97 -0.21 -24.88
C ILE A 2 -2.36 0.32 -25.21
N ASN A 3 -3.40 -0.27 -24.63
CA ASN A 3 -4.78 0.13 -24.89
C ASN A 3 -5.03 1.56 -24.37
N LYS A 4 -5.87 2.33 -25.12
CA LYS A 4 -6.33 3.63 -24.65
C LYS A 4 -7.00 3.49 -23.28
N GLY A 5 -6.72 4.42 -22.39
CA GLY A 5 -7.26 4.39 -21.03
C GLY A 5 -6.51 3.48 -20.05
N PHE A 6 -5.38 2.90 -20.44
CA PHE A 6 -4.56 2.12 -19.52
C PHE A 6 -4.14 2.96 -18.31
N GLU A 7 -4.25 2.36 -17.13
CA GLU A 7 -3.87 3.01 -15.86
C GLU A 7 -2.47 2.59 -15.44
N PHE A 8 -1.56 3.55 -15.47
CA PHE A 8 -0.21 3.35 -14.98
C PHE A 8 -0.17 3.54 -13.46
N SER A 9 0.44 2.59 -12.76
CA SER A 9 0.76 2.68 -11.35
C SER A 9 2.27 2.65 -11.14
N GLN A 10 2.74 3.01 -9.95
CA GLN A 10 4.15 2.89 -9.60
C GLN A 10 4.68 1.47 -9.86
N SER A 11 3.93 0.43 -9.46
CA SER A 11 4.34 -0.96 -9.66
C SER A 11 4.39 -1.37 -11.13
N SER A 12 3.44 -0.89 -11.96
CA SER A 12 3.45 -1.19 -13.39
C SER A 12 4.62 -0.50 -14.09
N LEU A 13 4.91 0.76 -13.76
CA LEU A 13 6.04 1.50 -14.29
C LEU A 13 7.38 0.89 -13.86
N GLN A 14 7.50 0.48 -12.61
CA GLN A 14 8.70 -0.19 -12.12
C GLN A 14 8.92 -1.53 -12.80
N THR A 15 7.86 -2.31 -13.01
CA THR A 15 7.93 -3.58 -13.75
C THR A 15 8.37 -3.35 -15.19
N PHE A 16 7.86 -2.31 -15.85
CA PHE A 16 8.28 -1.95 -17.20
C PHE A 16 9.77 -1.59 -17.27
N LYS A 17 10.24 -0.79 -16.30
CA LYS A 17 11.66 -0.41 -16.19
C LYS A 17 12.58 -1.61 -15.99
N GLN A 18 12.16 -2.57 -15.18
CA GLN A 18 12.93 -3.78 -14.88
C GLN A 18 12.90 -4.80 -16.03
N CYS A 19 11.74 -5.06 -16.60
CA CYS A 19 11.56 -6.04 -17.67
C CYS A 19 10.29 -5.74 -18.48
N ARG A 20 10.47 -5.23 -19.70
CA ARG A 20 9.36 -4.91 -20.62
C ARG A 20 8.48 -6.14 -20.92
N ARG A 21 9.09 -7.33 -21.04
CA ARG A 21 8.35 -8.58 -21.29
C ARG A 21 7.46 -8.94 -20.12
N ARG A 22 7.94 -8.80 -18.87
CA ARG A 22 7.13 -9.02 -17.67
C ARG A 22 5.96 -8.05 -17.60
N PHE A 23 6.18 -6.78 -17.94
CA PHE A 23 5.12 -5.79 -18.02
C PHE A 23 4.05 -6.20 -19.04
N LEU A 24 4.45 -6.58 -20.26
CA LEU A 24 3.54 -7.06 -21.30
C LEU A 24 2.67 -8.22 -20.81
N LEU A 25 3.30 -9.25 -20.27
CA LEU A 25 2.61 -10.46 -19.81
C LEU A 25 1.65 -10.16 -18.65
N ARG A 26 2.12 -9.42 -17.65
CA ARG A 26 1.36 -9.19 -16.41
C ARG A 26 0.24 -8.15 -16.56
N TYR A 27 0.54 -7.01 -17.21
CA TYR A 27 -0.38 -5.86 -17.23
C TYR A 27 -1.17 -5.71 -18.52
N LEU A 28 -0.67 -6.17 -19.66
CA LEU A 28 -1.39 -6.06 -20.93
C LEU A 28 -2.08 -7.36 -21.33
N GLN A 29 -1.49 -8.50 -21.05
CA GLN A 29 -2.07 -9.81 -21.35
C GLN A 29 -2.73 -10.48 -20.14
N HIS A 30 -2.65 -9.85 -18.96
CA HIS A 30 -3.23 -10.35 -17.70
C HIS A 30 -2.85 -11.81 -17.38
N MET A 31 -1.68 -12.25 -17.82
CA MET A 31 -1.18 -13.59 -17.53
C MET A 31 -0.71 -13.64 -16.07
N GLN A 32 -1.39 -14.44 -15.27
CA GLN A 32 -0.92 -14.80 -13.94
C GLN A 32 0.01 -15.99 -14.08
N TRP A 33 1.23 -15.84 -13.61
CA TRP A 33 2.15 -16.96 -13.52
C TRP A 33 1.76 -17.80 -12.31
N PRO A 34 1.55 -19.14 -12.47
CA PRO A 34 1.32 -19.98 -11.32
C PRO A 34 2.56 -19.96 -10.43
N ASP A 35 2.41 -19.52 -9.21
CA ASP A 35 3.43 -19.68 -8.20
C ASP A 35 3.69 -21.16 -7.98
N LEU A 36 4.94 -21.58 -8.19
CA LEU A 36 5.36 -22.92 -7.83
C LEU A 36 5.21 -23.05 -6.31
N LEU A 37 4.41 -24.02 -5.88
CA LEU A 37 4.21 -24.36 -4.48
C LEU A 37 5.54 -24.86 -3.88
N THR A 38 6.38 -23.94 -3.46
CA THR A 38 7.61 -24.23 -2.71
C THR A 38 7.39 -23.89 -1.24
N ASN A 39 8.08 -24.58 -0.34
CA ASN A 39 7.96 -24.38 1.12
C ASN A 39 8.23 -22.93 1.56
N HIS A 40 8.88 -22.11 0.73
CA HIS A 40 9.12 -20.70 0.98
C HIS A 40 7.87 -19.82 0.81
N LEU A 41 6.80 -20.31 0.17
CA LEU A 41 5.55 -19.57 0.00
C LEU A 41 4.87 -19.27 1.34
N SER A 42 4.93 -20.17 2.30
CA SER A 42 4.29 -19.98 3.60
C SER A 42 4.89 -18.82 4.39
N GLU A 43 6.22 -18.63 4.36
CA GLU A 43 6.90 -17.51 5.02
C GLU A 43 6.60 -16.18 4.32
N TRP A 44 6.59 -16.19 3.01
CA TRP A 44 6.26 -15.02 2.20
C TRP A 44 4.79 -14.61 2.35
N GLU A 45 3.87 -15.56 2.34
CA GLU A 45 2.44 -15.32 2.61
C GLU A 45 2.23 -14.76 4.02
N GLN A 46 2.89 -15.30 5.03
CA GLN A 46 2.85 -14.77 6.39
C GLN A 46 3.38 -13.34 6.46
N ALA A 47 4.46 -13.02 5.74
CA ALA A 47 4.99 -11.67 5.67
C ALA A 47 4.01 -10.69 5.03
N ILE A 48 3.34 -11.09 3.95
CA ILE A 48 2.28 -10.28 3.31
C ILE A 48 1.11 -10.08 4.28
N GLN A 49 0.61 -11.14 4.90
CA GLN A 49 -0.51 -11.06 5.83
C GLN A 49 -0.18 -10.17 7.03
N ARG A 50 1.05 -10.25 7.54
CA ARG A 50 1.53 -9.36 8.60
C ARG A 50 1.56 -7.90 8.14
N GLY A 51 2.02 -7.63 6.92
CA GLY A 51 1.99 -6.29 6.32
C GLY A 51 0.57 -5.74 6.22
N LEU A 52 -0.37 -6.52 5.70
CA LEU A 52 -1.78 -6.14 5.59
C LEU A 52 -2.40 -5.87 6.97
N SER A 53 -2.15 -6.74 7.94
CA SER A 53 -2.61 -6.56 9.32
C SER A 53 -2.05 -5.29 9.94
N PHE A 54 -0.77 -5.00 9.71
CA PHE A 54 -0.14 -3.77 10.20
C PHE A 54 -0.78 -2.51 9.62
N HIS A 55 -1.00 -2.46 8.29
CA HIS A 55 -1.71 -1.34 7.64
C HIS A 55 -3.12 -1.17 8.19
N GLN A 56 -3.84 -2.27 8.41
CA GLN A 56 -5.19 -2.23 8.98
C GLN A 56 -5.20 -1.67 10.40
N LEU A 57 -4.22 -2.04 11.24
CA LEU A 57 -4.10 -1.50 12.60
C LEU A 57 -3.85 0.01 12.59
N ILE A 58 -2.96 0.48 11.73
CA ILE A 58 -2.69 1.91 11.57
C ILE A 58 -3.93 2.66 11.10
N LEU A 59 -4.69 2.09 10.18
CA LEU A 59 -5.95 2.66 9.71
C LEU A 59 -6.97 2.75 10.86
N GLN A 60 -7.16 1.69 11.62
CA GLN A 60 -8.08 1.65 12.76
C GLN A 60 -7.70 2.69 13.83
N GLU A 61 -6.41 2.79 14.16
CA GLU A 61 -5.91 3.83 15.07
C GLU A 61 -6.23 5.24 14.54
N SER A 62 -6.02 5.47 13.25
CA SER A 62 -6.30 6.76 12.60
C SER A 62 -7.78 7.14 12.65
N LEU A 63 -8.66 6.15 12.69
CA LEU A 63 -10.12 6.31 12.85
C LEU A 63 -10.56 6.43 14.33
N GLY A 64 -9.62 6.41 15.28
CA GLY A 64 -9.90 6.56 16.71
C GLY A 64 -10.26 5.26 17.42
N PHE A 65 -10.05 4.08 16.79
CA PHE A 65 -10.27 2.80 17.47
C PHE A 65 -9.10 2.47 18.41
N HIS A 66 -9.43 1.88 19.56
CA HIS A 66 -8.42 1.38 20.50
C HIS A 66 -7.92 0.00 20.06
N VAL A 67 -6.78 -0.03 19.38
CA VAL A 67 -6.21 -1.27 18.79
C VAL A 67 -5.18 -1.97 19.70
N GLU A 68 -4.66 -1.28 20.72
CA GLU A 68 -3.59 -1.78 21.58
C GLU A 68 -3.92 -3.11 22.27
N THR A 69 -5.15 -3.25 22.78
CA THR A 69 -5.57 -4.48 23.46
C THR A 69 -5.55 -5.70 22.54
N GLY A 70 -5.91 -5.52 21.27
CA GLY A 70 -5.89 -6.59 20.27
C GLY A 70 -4.48 -7.02 19.90
N ILE A 71 -3.56 -6.05 19.79
CA ILE A 71 -2.17 -6.31 19.39
C ILE A 71 -1.41 -7.05 20.48
N HIS A 72 -1.58 -6.66 21.76
CA HIS A 72 -0.93 -7.34 22.88
C HIS A 72 -1.38 -8.80 23.04
N LYS A 73 -2.59 -9.13 22.56
CA LYS A 73 -3.12 -10.51 22.52
C LYS A 73 -2.72 -11.27 21.25
N SER A 74 -2.12 -10.61 20.29
CA SER A 74 -1.68 -11.28 19.06
C SER A 74 -0.50 -12.21 19.32
N ASP A 75 -0.54 -13.41 18.75
CA ASP A 75 0.57 -14.36 18.79
C ASP A 75 1.72 -13.96 17.85
N ASP A 76 1.48 -13.05 16.92
CA ASP A 76 2.51 -12.57 15.99
C ASP A 76 3.46 -11.57 16.67
N ARG A 77 4.60 -12.09 17.13
CA ARG A 77 5.63 -11.31 17.81
C ARG A 77 6.21 -10.19 16.93
N LEU A 78 6.35 -10.43 15.62
CA LEU A 78 6.88 -9.43 14.70
C LEU A 78 5.89 -8.29 14.49
N LEU A 79 4.60 -8.60 14.38
CA LEU A 79 3.55 -7.58 14.27
C LEU A 79 3.54 -6.67 15.51
N ARG A 80 3.68 -7.24 16.71
CA ARG A 80 3.82 -6.45 17.95
C ARG A 80 5.05 -5.55 17.91
N THR A 81 6.19 -6.08 17.49
CA THR A 81 7.42 -5.28 17.36
C THR A 81 7.26 -4.12 16.37
N TRP A 82 6.62 -4.36 15.22
CA TRP A 82 6.34 -3.31 14.24
C TRP A 82 5.43 -2.23 14.82
N TRP A 83 4.41 -2.65 15.57
CA TRP A 83 3.51 -1.72 16.24
C TRP A 83 4.22 -0.86 17.29
N ASP A 84 5.04 -1.46 18.14
CA ASP A 84 5.82 -0.73 19.15
C ASP A 84 6.78 0.28 18.51
N ASN A 85 7.44 -0.10 17.41
CA ASN A 85 8.29 0.80 16.64
C ASN A 85 7.49 1.94 16.02
N TRP A 86 6.32 1.64 15.47
CA TRP A 86 5.41 2.65 14.93
C TRP A 86 5.01 3.65 16.02
N ARG A 87 4.58 3.20 17.18
CA ARG A 87 4.18 4.07 18.31
C ARG A 87 5.31 4.98 18.79
N LYS A 88 6.56 4.51 18.72
CA LYS A 88 7.74 5.29 19.13
C LYS A 88 8.19 6.31 18.09
N GLN A 89 7.99 6.00 16.80
CA GLN A 89 8.58 6.75 15.68
C GLN A 89 7.55 7.42 14.78
N ALA A 90 6.25 7.22 15.03
CA ALA A 90 5.20 7.85 14.25
C ALA A 90 5.36 9.37 14.30
N PRO A 91 5.41 10.05 13.15
CA PRO A 91 5.50 11.49 13.12
C PRO A 91 4.23 12.11 13.72
N ASP A 92 4.36 13.27 14.35
CA ASP A 92 3.23 14.06 14.77
C ASP A 92 2.35 14.36 13.55
N MET A 93 1.05 14.05 13.68
CA MET A 93 0.10 14.28 12.61
C MET A 93 -0.17 15.79 12.48
N PRO A 94 0.14 16.40 11.32
CA PRO A 94 -0.18 17.79 11.12
C PRO A 94 -1.69 18.01 11.16
N ARG A 95 -2.11 19.21 11.59
CA ARG A 95 -3.54 19.58 11.59
C ARG A 95 -4.02 19.73 10.16
N GLY A 96 -5.13 19.11 9.82
CA GLY A 96 -5.72 19.16 8.49
C GLY A 96 -6.85 18.17 8.30
N GLU A 97 -7.42 18.16 7.11
CA GLU A 97 -8.41 17.19 6.74
C GLU A 97 -7.71 15.86 6.38
N PHE A 98 -8.10 14.79 7.05
CA PHE A 98 -7.47 13.48 6.95
C PHE A 98 -8.25 12.56 6.02
N PHE A 99 -7.53 11.93 5.10
CA PHE A 99 -8.04 10.89 4.19
C PHE A 99 -7.15 9.66 4.29
N SER A 100 -7.75 8.50 4.41
CA SER A 100 -7.05 7.21 4.42
C SER A 100 -7.43 6.37 3.20
N GLU A 101 -6.52 5.49 2.78
CA GLU A 101 -6.71 4.55 1.66
C GLU A 101 -7.25 5.23 0.38
N THR A 102 -6.73 6.41 0.08
CA THR A 102 -7.24 7.26 -1.01
C THR A 102 -6.49 7.01 -2.30
N MET A 103 -7.22 6.82 -3.38
CA MET A 103 -6.66 6.72 -4.72
C MET A 103 -6.77 8.08 -5.44
N LEU A 104 -5.63 8.59 -5.90
CA LEU A 104 -5.56 9.75 -6.78
C LEU A 104 -5.23 9.32 -8.20
N SER A 105 -5.83 10.02 -9.16
CA SER A 105 -5.65 9.73 -10.57
C SER A 105 -5.53 11.03 -11.35
N VAL A 106 -4.52 11.10 -12.20
CA VAL A 106 -4.29 12.24 -13.09
C VAL A 106 -4.23 11.77 -14.55
N PRO A 107 -4.73 12.59 -15.50
CA PRO A 107 -4.61 12.25 -16.92
C PRO A 107 -3.15 12.31 -17.37
N LEU A 108 -2.75 11.37 -18.22
CA LEU A 108 -1.44 11.27 -18.85
C LEU A 108 -1.64 10.94 -20.34
N ALA A 109 -1.78 11.97 -21.17
CA ALA A 109 -2.18 11.84 -22.58
C ALA A 109 -3.48 11.00 -22.74
N GLU A 110 -3.44 9.90 -23.49
CA GLU A 110 -4.57 8.97 -23.66
C GLU A 110 -4.73 7.96 -22.49
N HIS A 111 -3.92 8.10 -21.47
CA HIS A 111 -3.83 7.18 -20.32
C HIS A 111 -4.08 7.92 -19.01
N ARG A 112 -4.00 7.20 -17.90
CA ARG A 112 -4.08 7.76 -16.55
C ARG A 112 -2.88 7.28 -15.72
N LEU A 113 -2.40 8.16 -14.86
CA LEU A 113 -1.47 7.80 -13.81
C LEU A 113 -2.26 7.70 -12.50
N VAL A 114 -2.19 6.55 -11.83
CA VAL A 114 -2.90 6.30 -10.58
C VAL A 114 -1.91 6.04 -9.45
N ALA A 115 -2.22 6.57 -8.27
CA ALA A 115 -1.46 6.31 -7.05
C ALA A 115 -2.42 6.09 -5.89
N LYS A 116 -2.18 5.04 -5.11
CA LYS A 116 -2.88 4.77 -3.87
C LYS A 116 -2.02 5.27 -2.71
N TYR A 117 -2.63 6.05 -1.82
CA TYR A 117 -1.99 6.59 -0.64
C TYR A 117 -2.65 6.03 0.61
N ASP A 118 -1.85 5.53 1.54
CA ASP A 118 -2.34 5.05 2.83
C ASP A 118 -2.92 6.21 3.64
N ARG A 119 -2.33 7.40 3.51
CA ARG A 119 -2.75 8.63 4.18
C ARG A 119 -2.48 9.87 3.36
N ILE A 120 -3.44 10.79 3.39
CA ILE A 120 -3.31 12.15 2.86
C ILE A 120 -3.83 13.12 3.92
N ILE A 121 -3.11 14.19 4.16
CA ILE A 121 -3.54 15.28 5.02
C ILE A 121 -3.55 16.55 4.21
N LEU A 122 -4.73 17.14 4.06
CA LEU A 122 -4.90 18.43 3.41
C LEU A 122 -4.83 19.53 4.47
N GLN A 123 -3.80 20.36 4.38
CA GLN A 123 -3.66 21.56 5.18
C GLN A 123 -4.21 22.76 4.41
N LYS A 124 -5.04 23.58 5.06
CA LYS A 124 -5.37 24.89 4.48
C LYS A 124 -4.12 25.73 4.54
N MET A 125 -3.60 26.13 3.37
CA MET A 125 -2.59 27.16 3.33
C MET A 125 -3.23 28.46 3.85
N VAL A 126 -2.75 28.95 4.97
CA VAL A 126 -3.08 30.29 5.42
C VAL A 126 -2.35 31.21 4.45
N GLY A 127 -3.13 31.82 3.54
CA GLY A 127 -2.58 32.80 2.62
C GLY A 127 -1.94 33.95 3.40
N TYR A 128 -0.75 34.36 2.97
CA TYR A 128 -0.11 35.58 3.40
C TYR A 128 -0.83 36.76 2.77
#